data_e61288c3038fec2b39721e7c0cf0ac2a
#
_entry.id   e61288c3038fec2b39721e7c0cf0ac2a
#
_cell.length_a   1.000
_cell.length_b   1.000
_cell.length_c   1.000
_cell.angle_alpha   90.00
_cell.angle_beta   90.00
_cell.angle_gamma   90.00
#
_symmetry.space_group_name_H-M   'P 1'
#
loop_
_entity.id
_entity.type
_entity.pdbx_description
1 polymer ?
#
loop_
_entity_poly.entity_id
_entity_poly.type
_entity_poly.pdbx_seq_one_letter_code
_entity_poly.pdbx_strand_id
1 'polypeptide(L)'
;MHSVKFTALSCAMLGVFALSADAFAMGGPSGPRTNYIMQGHLGEVMMNPYGTAPLTAIIRDNGYTLHDVTVRIVPKANGYDLKYKVSDAQLLTHGGIPVFGLYPDYLNHVEVTYTRELRGKRETMTDTYQLYAPPVYTEVAGIPTERHALFGVEVKKVDPEFKDRLYYVNNIAEKSGIGTRAVWNNPAGGALQWNFWPQNAVIDTKGDIRWFLFANPIYDLNDMYQAGVMMGFKQNDDGMISWGYGQRYVKYDIMGREVFNRLLPYRFNDISHSVDDAQNGHYFLRVASSNYLRPDGKHVRTVRDVIAEVDQNGVVVDEWRLADILDPYRDNVLKVLDQGAVCLNIDASMAGKTLTDEELAAADKSDSFGDIVGTGAGRNWAHVNSVDYDPEDDSIIISSRHQSAIVKIGRDKQVKWILGSPEGWKKGFVEKVLKPVDAKGNPIKCEGSKCEGD
;
A
#
# COMPACT_ATOMS: atom_id res chain seq x y z
N MET A 1 -12.06 -74.34 14.71
CA MET A 1 -13.01 -73.80 13.73
C MET A 1 -13.26 -72.23 13.98
N HIS A 2 -12.26 -71.40 13.96
CA HIS A 2 -12.45 -69.92 14.11
C HIS A 2 -11.43 -69.08 13.33
N SER A 3 -11.04 -69.53 12.13
CA SER A 3 -10.02 -68.75 11.39
C SER A 3 -10.44 -68.32 9.98
N VAL A 4 -11.69 -68.52 9.57
CA VAL A 4 -12.10 -68.21 8.18
C VAL A 4 -12.98 -66.97 8.06
N LYS A 5 -13.47 -66.44 9.18
CA LYS A 5 -14.36 -65.25 9.11
C LYS A 5 -13.66 -63.91 9.14
N PHE A 6 -12.39 -63.83 9.51
CA PHE A 6 -11.65 -62.55 9.56
C PHE A 6 -11.05 -62.13 8.22
N THR A 7 -10.73 -63.07 7.35
CA THR A 7 -10.12 -62.78 6.04
C THR A 7 -11.10 -62.17 5.01
N ALA A 8 -12.37 -62.56 5.10
CA ALA A 8 -13.39 -62.06 4.18
C ALA A 8 -13.81 -60.61 4.51
N LEU A 9 -13.79 -60.25 5.79
CA LEU A 9 -14.14 -58.86 6.20
C LEU A 9 -13.01 -57.87 5.90
N SER A 10 -11.77 -58.31 6.02
CA SER A 10 -10.61 -57.46 5.69
C SER A 10 -10.50 -57.20 4.19
N CYS A 11 -10.82 -58.18 3.33
CA CYS A 11 -10.85 -57.94 1.89
C CYS A 11 -12.02 -57.05 1.44
N ALA A 12 -13.16 -57.11 2.09
CA ALA A 12 -14.31 -56.27 1.78
C ALA A 12 -14.08 -54.83 2.21
N MET A 13 -13.40 -54.56 3.35
CA MET A 13 -13.02 -53.18 3.74
C MET A 13 -11.93 -52.59 2.86
N LEU A 14 -10.95 -53.40 2.46
CA LEU A 14 -9.92 -52.94 1.52
C LEU A 14 -10.52 -52.59 0.13
N GLY A 15 -11.49 -53.37 -0.33
CA GLY A 15 -12.19 -53.11 -1.58
C GLY A 15 -13.05 -51.85 -1.56
N VAL A 16 -13.69 -51.55 -0.43
CA VAL A 16 -14.49 -50.32 -0.27
C VAL A 16 -13.59 -49.08 -0.17
N PHE A 17 -12.42 -49.17 0.48
CA PHE A 17 -11.45 -48.07 0.51
C PHE A 17 -10.77 -47.83 -0.84
N ALA A 18 -10.48 -48.90 -1.59
CA ALA A 18 -9.93 -48.73 -2.94
C ALA A 18 -10.93 -48.11 -3.91
N LEU A 19 -12.19 -48.48 -3.84
CA LEU A 19 -13.25 -47.85 -4.66
C LEU A 19 -13.55 -46.42 -4.28
N SER A 20 -13.42 -46.09 -3.00
CA SER A 20 -13.57 -44.67 -2.56
C SER A 20 -12.35 -43.80 -2.93
N ALA A 21 -11.14 -44.38 -2.94
CA ALA A 21 -9.95 -43.68 -3.37
C ALA A 21 -9.98 -43.40 -4.90
N ASP A 22 -10.42 -44.37 -5.69
CA ASP A 22 -10.58 -44.21 -7.13
C ASP A 22 -11.70 -43.19 -7.47
N ALA A 23 -12.78 -43.15 -6.68
CA ALA A 23 -13.85 -42.17 -6.85
C ALA A 23 -13.40 -40.75 -6.50
N PHE A 24 -12.46 -40.58 -5.55
CA PHE A 24 -11.85 -39.30 -5.26
C PHE A 24 -10.76 -38.90 -6.29
N ALA A 25 -10.08 -39.86 -6.89
CA ALA A 25 -9.11 -39.59 -7.95
C ALA A 25 -9.76 -39.24 -9.29
N MET A 26 -11.02 -39.64 -9.51
CA MET A 26 -11.78 -39.30 -10.74
C MET A 26 -12.49 -37.93 -10.64
N GLY A 27 -12.59 -37.36 -9.46
CA GLY A 27 -13.08 -36.05 -9.21
C GLY A 27 -11.93 -35.02 -9.28
N GLY A 28 -11.30 -34.87 -10.42
CA GLY A 28 -10.52 -33.66 -10.69
C GLY A 28 -11.43 -32.44 -10.46
N PRO A 29 -10.90 -31.29 -10.01
CA PRO A 29 -11.70 -30.11 -9.75
C PRO A 29 -12.56 -29.82 -10.96
N SER A 30 -13.86 -30.01 -10.82
CA SER A 30 -14.87 -29.72 -11.84
C SER A 30 -15.18 -28.21 -11.91
N GLY A 31 -14.23 -27.37 -11.46
CA GLY A 31 -14.30 -25.95 -11.70
C GLY A 31 -14.18 -25.64 -13.18
N PRO A 32 -14.69 -24.53 -13.64
CA PRO A 32 -14.48 -24.10 -15.02
C PRO A 32 -12.97 -24.08 -15.28
N ARG A 33 -12.49 -25.00 -16.06
CA ARG A 33 -11.12 -24.92 -16.57
C ARG A 33 -11.03 -23.61 -17.33
N THR A 34 -10.12 -22.75 -16.91
CA THR A 34 -9.73 -21.62 -17.72
C THR A 34 -9.29 -22.20 -19.05
N ASN A 35 -10.06 -21.94 -20.11
CA ASN A 35 -9.68 -22.39 -21.43
C ASN A 35 -8.50 -21.54 -21.85
N TYR A 36 -7.31 -22.08 -21.76
CA TYR A 36 -6.12 -21.49 -22.30
C TYR A 36 -6.18 -21.65 -23.83
N ILE A 37 -6.42 -20.57 -24.52
CA ILE A 37 -6.45 -20.57 -25.96
C ILE A 37 -5.05 -20.23 -26.45
N MET A 38 -4.42 -21.15 -27.12
CA MET A 38 -3.17 -20.92 -27.83
C MET A 38 -3.50 -20.22 -29.15
N GLN A 39 -3.09 -18.98 -29.32
CA GLN A 39 -3.40 -18.16 -30.49
C GLN A 39 -2.19 -17.78 -31.34
N GLY A 40 -0.99 -18.07 -30.87
CA GLY A 40 0.28 -17.77 -31.52
C GLY A 40 1.22 -18.98 -31.50
N HIS A 41 2.51 -18.72 -31.66
CA HIS A 41 3.55 -19.74 -31.73
C HIS A 41 4.22 -20.03 -30.37
N LEU A 42 3.72 -19.42 -29.28
CA LEU A 42 4.14 -19.68 -27.90
C LEU A 42 3.14 -20.59 -27.18
N GLY A 43 3.18 -20.60 -25.87
CA GLY A 43 2.33 -21.42 -25.03
C GLY A 43 0.95 -20.84 -24.75
N GLU A 44 0.33 -21.35 -23.72
CA GLU A 44 -1.00 -20.98 -23.26
C GLU A 44 -1.04 -19.53 -22.75
N VAL A 45 -2.22 -18.91 -22.85
CA VAL A 45 -2.50 -17.59 -22.28
C VAL A 45 -3.25 -17.76 -20.97
N MET A 46 -2.72 -17.18 -19.91
CA MET A 46 -3.34 -17.12 -18.58
C MET A 46 -3.86 -15.71 -18.33
N MET A 47 -5.19 -15.53 -18.33
CA MET A 47 -5.82 -14.26 -17.94
C MET A 47 -5.82 -14.12 -16.42
N ASN A 48 -5.59 -12.88 -15.89
CA ASN A 48 -5.56 -12.59 -14.45
C ASN A 48 -4.73 -13.63 -13.66
N PRO A 49 -3.45 -13.80 -13.99
CA PRO A 49 -2.66 -14.96 -13.56
C PRO A 49 -2.51 -15.09 -12.04
N TYR A 50 -2.60 -13.97 -11.31
CA TYR A 50 -2.45 -13.92 -9.86
C TYR A 50 -3.75 -13.61 -9.11
N GLY A 51 -4.87 -13.44 -9.82
CA GLY A 51 -6.19 -13.26 -9.22
C GLY A 51 -6.52 -11.84 -8.76
N THR A 52 -5.55 -10.93 -8.75
CA THR A 52 -5.69 -9.57 -8.21
C THR A 52 -5.63 -8.45 -9.26
N ALA A 53 -5.30 -8.78 -10.52
CA ALA A 53 -5.18 -7.81 -11.61
C ALA A 53 -5.92 -8.28 -12.88
N PRO A 54 -7.24 -8.11 -12.97
CA PRO A 54 -8.07 -8.68 -14.04
C PRO A 54 -7.73 -8.25 -15.46
N LEU A 55 -7.07 -7.10 -15.61
CA LEU A 55 -6.69 -6.54 -16.92
C LEU A 55 -5.26 -6.92 -17.32
N THR A 56 -4.77 -8.07 -16.82
CA THR A 56 -3.45 -8.61 -17.14
C THR A 56 -3.54 -10.04 -17.66
N ALA A 57 -2.52 -10.47 -18.38
CA ALA A 57 -2.36 -11.85 -18.81
C ALA A 57 -0.88 -12.26 -18.84
N ILE A 58 -0.60 -13.55 -18.87
CA ILE A 58 0.73 -14.11 -19.17
C ILE A 58 0.58 -15.00 -20.39
N ILE A 59 1.42 -14.78 -21.41
CA ILE A 59 1.61 -15.70 -22.53
C ILE A 59 2.81 -16.58 -22.17
N ARG A 60 2.59 -17.85 -21.90
CA ARG A 60 3.61 -18.81 -21.48
C ARG A 60 4.70 -18.96 -22.54
N ASP A 61 5.95 -19.12 -22.11
CA ASP A 61 7.09 -19.29 -23.01
C ASP A 61 7.20 -20.67 -23.65
N ASN A 62 6.46 -21.66 -23.12
CA ASN A 62 6.45 -23.05 -23.60
C ASN A 62 7.87 -23.68 -23.66
N GLY A 63 8.76 -23.28 -22.77
CA GLY A 63 10.14 -23.76 -22.68
C GLY A 63 11.11 -23.13 -23.70
N TYR A 64 10.70 -22.08 -24.40
CA TYR A 64 11.59 -21.25 -25.20
C TYR A 64 12.28 -20.22 -24.29
N THR A 65 13.55 -19.92 -24.59
CA THR A 65 14.16 -18.69 -24.09
C THR A 65 13.73 -17.55 -25.00
N LEU A 66 13.20 -16.48 -24.40
CA LEU A 66 12.67 -15.33 -25.12
C LEU A 66 13.61 -14.13 -25.00
N HIS A 67 13.76 -13.39 -26.10
CA HIS A 67 14.60 -12.21 -26.20
C HIS A 67 13.85 -11.09 -26.94
N ASP A 68 14.25 -9.84 -26.73
CA ASP A 68 13.77 -8.65 -27.45
C ASP A 68 12.26 -8.52 -27.49
N VAL A 69 11.59 -8.87 -26.40
CA VAL A 69 10.15 -8.93 -26.33
C VAL A 69 9.55 -7.52 -26.29
N THR A 70 8.60 -7.26 -27.19
CA THR A 70 7.79 -6.05 -27.23
C THR A 70 6.32 -6.44 -27.26
N VAL A 71 5.52 -5.82 -26.40
CA VAL A 71 4.06 -5.99 -26.35
C VAL A 71 3.39 -4.68 -26.75
N ARG A 72 2.36 -4.77 -27.57
CA ARG A 72 1.50 -3.66 -27.94
C ARG A 72 0.04 -4.03 -27.77
N ILE A 73 -0.67 -3.28 -26.97
CA ILE A 73 -2.14 -3.36 -26.90
C ILE A 73 -2.69 -2.48 -28.01
N VAL A 74 -3.24 -3.10 -29.05
CA VAL A 74 -3.82 -2.37 -30.18
C VAL A 74 -4.95 -1.48 -29.68
N PRO A 75 -4.90 -0.17 -29.92
CA PRO A 75 -5.90 0.74 -29.40
C PRO A 75 -7.28 0.48 -30.03
N LYS A 76 -8.33 0.61 -29.23
CA LYS A 76 -9.69 0.77 -29.77
C LYS A 76 -9.81 2.09 -30.52
N ALA A 77 -10.92 2.33 -31.21
CA ALA A 77 -11.15 3.58 -31.92
C ALA A 77 -10.90 4.81 -31.01
N ASN A 78 -9.98 5.69 -31.39
CA ASN A 78 -9.52 6.84 -30.63
C ASN A 78 -8.86 6.52 -29.27
N GLY A 79 -8.48 5.27 -29.02
CA GLY A 79 -7.83 4.83 -27.81
C GLY A 79 -6.35 5.22 -27.73
N TYR A 80 -5.75 4.98 -26.57
CA TYR A 80 -4.33 5.17 -26.31
C TYR A 80 -3.52 3.96 -26.81
N ASP A 81 -2.48 4.21 -27.62
CA ASP A 81 -1.59 3.15 -28.15
C ASP A 81 -0.52 2.81 -27.08
N LEU A 82 -0.76 1.72 -26.36
CA LEU A 82 0.13 1.25 -25.31
C LEU A 82 1.12 0.23 -25.88
N LYS A 83 2.40 0.59 -25.86
CA LYS A 83 3.50 -0.28 -26.31
C LYS A 83 4.65 -0.23 -25.30
N TYR A 84 5.20 -1.40 -24.97
CA TYR A 84 6.32 -1.50 -24.02
C TYR A 84 7.21 -2.70 -24.32
N LYS A 85 8.45 -2.62 -23.82
CA LYS A 85 9.41 -3.73 -23.81
C LYS A 85 9.27 -4.53 -22.52
N VAL A 86 9.49 -5.82 -22.63
CA VAL A 86 9.55 -6.75 -21.47
C VAL A 86 11.01 -7.11 -21.22
N SER A 87 11.45 -6.94 -19.99
CA SER A 87 12.83 -7.29 -19.57
C SER A 87 12.98 -8.80 -19.34
N ASP A 88 14.20 -9.30 -19.42
CA ASP A 88 14.51 -10.70 -19.12
C ASP A 88 14.12 -11.08 -17.69
N ALA A 89 14.26 -10.16 -16.73
CA ALA A 89 13.84 -10.35 -15.36
C ALA A 89 12.30 -10.55 -15.25
N GLN A 90 11.52 -9.79 -16.02
CA GLN A 90 10.05 -9.96 -16.07
C GLN A 90 9.67 -11.28 -16.73
N LEU A 91 10.33 -11.66 -17.83
CA LEU A 91 10.10 -12.96 -18.48
C LEU A 91 10.35 -14.12 -17.52
N LEU A 92 11.48 -14.07 -16.81
CA LEU A 92 11.83 -15.09 -15.82
C LEU A 92 10.86 -15.12 -14.65
N THR A 93 10.49 -13.95 -14.12
CA THR A 93 9.58 -13.83 -12.98
C THR A 93 8.22 -14.43 -13.27
N HIS A 94 7.71 -14.25 -14.49
CA HIS A 94 6.35 -14.67 -14.85
C HIS A 94 6.30 -15.99 -15.64
N GLY A 95 7.45 -16.54 -16.04
CA GLY A 95 7.53 -17.75 -16.85
C GLY A 95 6.84 -17.57 -18.21
N GLY A 96 7.03 -16.42 -18.84
CA GLY A 96 6.43 -16.02 -20.08
C GLY A 96 6.33 -14.51 -20.23
N ILE A 97 5.57 -14.05 -21.21
CA ILE A 97 5.41 -12.64 -21.55
C ILE A 97 4.28 -12.03 -20.72
N PRO A 98 4.56 -11.09 -19.78
CA PRO A 98 3.53 -10.36 -19.07
C PRO A 98 2.82 -9.38 -20.02
N VAL A 99 1.50 -9.47 -20.06
CA VAL A 99 0.62 -8.56 -20.78
C VAL A 99 -0.11 -7.69 -19.78
N PHE A 100 0.09 -6.39 -19.86
CA PHE A 100 -0.48 -5.36 -19.02
C PHE A 100 -1.28 -4.36 -19.87
N GLY A 101 -2.33 -3.80 -19.31
CA GLY A 101 -3.02 -2.67 -19.92
C GLY A 101 -4.15 -3.05 -20.87
N LEU A 102 -4.81 -4.19 -20.65
CA LEU A 102 -5.99 -4.58 -21.41
C LEU A 102 -7.18 -3.63 -21.13
N TYR A 103 -8.01 -3.38 -22.12
CA TYR A 103 -9.30 -2.70 -21.94
C TYR A 103 -10.30 -3.64 -21.28
N PRO A 104 -11.05 -3.20 -20.26
CA PRO A 104 -12.11 -3.99 -19.66
C PRO A 104 -13.31 -4.14 -20.59
N ASP A 105 -14.07 -5.24 -20.43
CA ASP A 105 -15.24 -5.60 -21.24
C ASP A 105 -14.98 -5.46 -22.76
N TYR A 106 -13.82 -5.97 -23.18
CA TYR A 106 -13.35 -5.78 -24.55
C TYR A 106 -12.53 -6.98 -25.05
N LEU A 107 -12.70 -7.30 -26.33
CA LEU A 107 -11.83 -8.25 -27.02
C LEU A 107 -10.58 -7.52 -27.50
N ASN A 108 -9.55 -7.57 -26.68
CA ASN A 108 -8.27 -6.91 -26.93
C ASN A 108 -7.48 -7.64 -28.02
N HIS A 109 -6.87 -6.90 -28.91
CA HIS A 109 -5.85 -7.39 -29.84
C HIS A 109 -4.48 -7.02 -29.29
N VAL A 110 -3.65 -8.03 -29.04
CA VAL A 110 -2.32 -7.86 -28.45
C VAL A 110 -1.27 -8.34 -29.43
N GLU A 111 -0.49 -7.42 -29.98
CA GLU A 111 0.64 -7.72 -30.85
C GLU A 111 1.88 -7.97 -29.98
N VAL A 112 2.55 -9.11 -30.18
CA VAL A 112 3.76 -9.48 -29.45
C VAL A 112 4.86 -9.81 -30.45
N THR A 113 5.92 -9.04 -30.42
CA THR A 113 7.14 -9.31 -31.20
C THR A 113 8.21 -9.82 -30.25
N TYR A 114 8.86 -10.91 -30.60
CA TYR A 114 9.87 -11.57 -29.78
C TYR A 114 10.83 -12.41 -30.62
N THR A 115 12.01 -12.67 -30.09
CA THR A 115 12.92 -13.70 -30.59
C THR A 115 12.88 -14.90 -29.64
N ARG A 116 12.44 -16.06 -30.14
CA ARG A 116 12.47 -17.30 -29.37
C ARG A 116 13.73 -18.10 -29.67
N GLU A 117 14.27 -18.74 -28.67
CA GLU A 117 15.41 -19.63 -28.81
C GLU A 117 15.10 -21.00 -28.20
N LEU A 118 15.39 -22.06 -28.96
CA LEU A 118 15.31 -23.44 -28.49
C LEU A 118 16.47 -24.23 -29.08
N ARG A 119 17.28 -24.86 -28.24
CA ARG A 119 18.44 -25.67 -28.63
C ARG A 119 19.39 -24.92 -29.59
N GLY A 120 19.61 -23.65 -29.34
CA GLY A 120 20.51 -22.78 -30.12
C GLY A 120 19.92 -22.26 -31.43
N LYS A 121 18.70 -22.63 -31.79
CA LYS A 121 18.01 -22.08 -32.96
C LYS A 121 17.19 -20.86 -32.53
N ARG A 122 17.46 -19.70 -33.16
CA ARG A 122 16.75 -18.44 -32.94
C ARG A 122 15.81 -18.13 -34.09
N GLU A 123 14.63 -17.61 -33.74
CA GLU A 123 13.61 -17.22 -34.69
C GLU A 123 12.86 -16.00 -34.17
N THR A 124 12.79 -14.93 -34.98
CA THR A 124 12.01 -13.74 -34.62
C THR A 124 10.61 -13.87 -35.16
N MET A 125 9.62 -13.64 -34.31
CA MET A 125 8.21 -13.82 -34.57
C MET A 125 7.42 -12.56 -34.21
N THR A 126 6.28 -12.38 -34.86
CA THR A 126 5.25 -11.44 -34.43
C THR A 126 3.92 -12.19 -34.43
N ASP A 127 3.31 -12.28 -33.30
CA ASP A 127 2.01 -12.91 -33.09
C ASP A 127 0.96 -11.88 -32.70
N THR A 128 -0.30 -12.14 -33.07
CA THR A 128 -1.44 -11.36 -32.56
C THR A 128 -2.34 -12.26 -31.75
N TYR A 129 -2.57 -11.88 -30.49
CA TYR A 129 -3.46 -12.58 -29.57
C TYR A 129 -4.77 -11.82 -29.44
N GLN A 130 -5.88 -12.55 -29.34
CA GLN A 130 -7.20 -12.00 -29.05
C GLN A 130 -7.58 -12.36 -27.62
N LEU A 131 -7.56 -11.37 -26.72
CA LEU A 131 -7.74 -11.57 -25.30
C LEU A 131 -8.99 -10.80 -24.85
N TYR A 132 -10.05 -11.52 -24.48
CA TYR A 132 -11.19 -10.90 -23.84
C TYR A 132 -10.89 -10.68 -22.35
N ALA A 133 -10.90 -9.41 -21.92
CA ALA A 133 -10.85 -9.06 -20.52
C ALA A 133 -12.28 -8.73 -20.03
N PRO A 134 -12.71 -9.32 -18.90
CA PRO A 134 -14.06 -9.08 -18.38
C PRO A 134 -14.23 -7.64 -17.90
N PRO A 135 -15.48 -7.18 -17.69
CA PRO A 135 -15.73 -5.89 -17.07
C PRO A 135 -15.13 -5.86 -15.65
N VAL A 136 -14.61 -4.69 -15.27
CA VAL A 136 -14.09 -4.46 -13.92
C VAL A 136 -15.16 -3.85 -13.03
N TYR A 137 -15.22 -4.32 -11.80
CA TYR A 137 -16.17 -3.86 -10.80
C TYR A 137 -15.56 -3.99 -9.41
N THR A 138 -16.08 -3.22 -8.48
CA THR A 138 -15.84 -3.44 -7.05
C THR A 138 -17.00 -4.25 -6.47
N GLU A 139 -16.69 -5.24 -5.68
CA GLU A 139 -17.68 -5.88 -4.81
C GLU A 139 -17.70 -5.13 -3.49
N VAL A 140 -18.88 -4.88 -2.99
CA VAL A 140 -19.02 -4.35 -1.63
C VAL A 140 -18.61 -5.45 -0.67
N ALA A 141 -17.65 -5.14 0.17
CA ALA A 141 -17.06 -6.08 1.07
C ALA A 141 -18.11 -6.84 1.91
N GLY A 142 -18.04 -8.16 1.82
CA GLY A 142 -18.95 -9.06 2.53
C GLY A 142 -20.34 -9.24 1.88
N ILE A 143 -20.60 -8.61 0.73
CA ILE A 143 -21.81 -8.85 -0.08
C ILE A 143 -21.38 -9.15 -1.52
N PRO A 144 -21.06 -10.42 -1.85
CA PRO A 144 -20.56 -10.80 -3.17
C PRO A 144 -21.53 -10.52 -4.34
N THR A 145 -22.78 -10.27 -4.05
CA THR A 145 -23.84 -10.00 -5.04
C THR A 145 -23.96 -8.51 -5.38
N GLU A 146 -23.37 -7.63 -4.59
CA GLU A 146 -23.43 -6.19 -4.84
C GLU A 146 -22.18 -5.71 -5.56
N ARG A 147 -22.32 -5.49 -6.86
CA ARG A 147 -21.23 -5.07 -7.74
C ARG A 147 -21.45 -3.64 -8.18
N HIS A 148 -20.44 -2.81 -8.02
CA HIS A 148 -20.43 -1.43 -8.47
C HIS A 148 -19.41 -1.23 -9.56
N ALA A 149 -19.77 -0.45 -10.57
CA ALA A 149 -18.78 0.02 -11.54
C ALA A 149 -17.70 0.85 -10.84
N LEU A 150 -16.50 0.84 -11.38
CA LEU A 150 -15.47 1.77 -10.96
C LEU A 150 -15.90 3.22 -11.25
N PHE A 151 -15.16 4.15 -10.70
CA PHE A 151 -15.34 5.57 -10.98
C PHE A 151 -15.28 5.87 -12.48
N GLY A 152 -16.07 6.85 -12.93
CA GLY A 152 -16.01 7.38 -14.28
C GLY A 152 -14.85 8.37 -14.44
N VAL A 153 -14.27 8.41 -15.62
CA VAL A 153 -13.20 9.37 -15.96
C VAL A 153 -13.65 10.25 -17.11
N GLU A 154 -13.59 11.56 -16.92
CA GLU A 154 -13.79 12.55 -17.96
C GLU A 154 -12.51 13.34 -18.20
N VAL A 155 -11.91 13.22 -19.37
CA VAL A 155 -10.67 13.93 -19.71
C VAL A 155 -11.03 15.32 -20.22
N LYS A 156 -10.71 16.34 -19.46
CA LYS A 156 -10.94 17.75 -19.82
C LYS A 156 -9.82 18.33 -20.67
N LYS A 157 -8.59 17.99 -20.34
CA LYS A 157 -7.38 18.49 -21.00
C LYS A 157 -6.23 17.52 -20.75
N VAL A 158 -5.39 17.35 -21.76
CA VAL A 158 -4.11 16.66 -21.64
C VAL A 158 -3.04 17.60 -22.15
N ASP A 159 -2.08 17.90 -21.29
CA ASP A 159 -0.90 18.66 -21.71
C ASP A 159 -0.02 17.76 -22.60
N PRO A 160 0.55 18.28 -23.69
CA PRO A 160 1.39 17.51 -24.61
C PRO A 160 2.56 16.78 -23.94
N GLU A 161 3.12 17.34 -22.87
CA GLU A 161 4.20 16.71 -22.10
C GLU A 161 3.75 15.42 -21.41
N PHE A 162 2.47 15.32 -21.06
CA PHE A 162 1.92 14.21 -20.26
C PHE A 162 1.09 13.20 -21.08
N LYS A 163 0.97 13.42 -22.39
CA LYS A 163 0.08 12.63 -23.27
C LYS A 163 0.44 11.13 -23.36
N ASP A 164 1.73 10.80 -23.18
CA ASP A 164 2.27 9.46 -23.36
C ASP A 164 2.50 8.75 -22.00
N ARG A 165 1.73 9.10 -20.98
CA ARG A 165 1.82 8.55 -19.63
C ARG A 165 0.56 7.78 -19.24
N LEU A 166 0.73 6.88 -18.28
CA LEU A 166 -0.33 6.24 -17.51
C LEU A 166 -0.34 6.81 -16.11
N TYR A 167 -1.51 6.81 -15.48
CA TYR A 167 -1.70 7.46 -14.17
C TYR A 167 -2.30 6.48 -13.17
N TYR A 168 -1.63 6.29 -12.04
CA TYR A 168 -2.23 5.62 -10.91
C TYR A 168 -3.31 6.50 -10.29
N VAL A 169 -4.47 5.92 -10.05
CA VAL A 169 -5.57 6.54 -9.33
C VAL A 169 -5.79 5.76 -8.04
N ASN A 170 -5.59 6.45 -6.92
CA ASN A 170 -5.90 5.92 -5.60
C ASN A 170 -7.26 6.46 -5.16
N ASN A 171 -8.27 5.61 -5.20
CA ASN A 171 -9.63 5.96 -4.83
C ASN A 171 -10.18 4.96 -3.80
N ILE A 172 -11.18 5.38 -3.06
CA ILE A 172 -11.89 4.55 -2.09
C ILE A 172 -13.39 4.66 -2.32
N ALA A 173 -14.09 3.53 -2.18
CA ALA A 173 -15.55 3.53 -2.20
C ALA A 173 -16.09 3.94 -0.84
N GLU A 174 -16.76 5.08 -0.81
CA GLU A 174 -17.31 5.66 0.41
C GLU A 174 -18.65 5.03 0.82
N LYS A 175 -19.23 4.19 -0.01
CA LYS A 175 -20.61 3.76 0.15
C LYS A 175 -20.86 2.37 0.66
N SER A 176 -21.79 2.36 1.48
CA SER A 176 -22.63 1.40 2.17
C SER A 176 -22.18 1.23 3.59
N GLY A 177 -23.13 0.96 4.47
CA GLY A 177 -22.88 0.69 5.88
C GLY A 177 -21.88 -0.43 6.17
N ILE A 178 -21.32 -1.05 5.14
CA ILE A 178 -20.29 -2.07 5.21
C ILE A 178 -18.91 -1.46 5.09
N GLY A 179 -18.69 -0.53 4.17
CA GLY A 179 -17.42 0.20 4.04
C GLY A 179 -17.10 1.09 5.24
N THR A 180 -18.09 1.38 6.05
CA THR A 180 -17.97 2.16 7.30
C THR A 180 -17.95 1.31 8.56
N ARG A 181 -17.75 0.00 8.47
CA ARG A 181 -17.45 -0.77 9.67
C ARG A 181 -16.18 -0.21 10.28
N ALA A 182 -16.37 0.75 11.18
CA ALA A 182 -15.31 1.10 12.08
C ALA A 182 -14.82 -0.19 12.73
N VAL A 183 -13.56 -0.46 12.69
CA VAL A 183 -12.97 -1.46 13.56
C VAL A 183 -12.97 -0.81 14.94
N TRP A 184 -14.11 -0.85 15.58
CA TRP A 184 -14.26 -0.41 16.95
C TRP A 184 -13.29 -1.18 17.82
N ASN A 185 -12.77 -0.63 18.81
CA ASN A 185 -11.71 -1.14 19.65
C ASN A 185 -10.34 -1.18 18.98
N ASN A 186 -10.14 -0.47 17.88
CA ASN A 186 -8.77 -0.21 17.47
C ASN A 186 -8.21 0.91 18.36
N PRO A 187 -7.31 0.59 19.29
CA PRO A 187 -6.76 1.58 20.21
C PRO A 187 -5.79 2.54 19.52
N ALA A 188 -5.30 2.19 18.35
CA ALA A 188 -4.17 2.88 17.75
C ALA A 188 -4.55 3.77 16.55
N GLY A 189 -5.63 3.51 15.84
CA GLY A 189 -6.01 4.28 14.64
C GLY A 189 -5.38 3.74 13.35
N GLY A 190 -4.86 4.61 12.49
CA GLY A 190 -4.21 4.24 11.24
C GLY A 190 -5.09 3.51 10.25
N ALA A 191 -4.56 2.47 9.60
CA ALA A 191 -5.28 1.71 8.61
C ALA A 191 -6.56 1.03 9.15
N LEU A 192 -6.59 0.71 10.44
CA LEU A 192 -7.76 0.12 11.09
C LEU A 192 -8.83 1.14 11.52
N GLN A 193 -8.55 2.42 11.45
CA GLN A 193 -9.48 3.47 11.86
C GLN A 193 -10.73 3.51 10.98
N TRP A 194 -10.56 3.20 9.70
CA TRP A 194 -11.59 3.27 8.67
C TRP A 194 -11.63 1.96 7.89
N ASN A 195 -12.77 1.61 7.40
CA ASN A 195 -12.96 0.40 6.61
C ASN A 195 -13.59 0.73 5.25
N PHE A 196 -12.87 1.50 4.46
CA PHE A 196 -13.25 1.84 3.09
C PHE A 196 -12.71 0.81 2.11
N TRP A 197 -13.49 0.52 1.08
CA TRP A 197 -13.08 -0.40 0.03
C TRP A 197 -12.21 0.30 -1.02
N PRO A 198 -11.02 -0.25 -1.35
CA PRO A 198 -10.14 0.39 -2.31
C PRO A 198 -10.66 0.25 -3.74
N GLN A 199 -10.48 1.30 -4.53
CA GLN A 199 -10.75 1.36 -5.97
C GLN A 199 -9.52 1.88 -6.70
N ASN A 200 -8.43 1.13 -6.66
CA ASN A 200 -7.16 1.53 -7.22
C ASN A 200 -7.05 1.07 -8.66
N ALA A 201 -6.73 1.98 -9.55
CA ALA A 201 -6.66 1.72 -10.98
C ALA A 201 -5.49 2.47 -11.63
N VAL A 202 -5.16 2.06 -12.85
CA VAL A 202 -4.33 2.85 -13.76
C VAL A 202 -5.21 3.27 -14.93
N ILE A 203 -5.17 4.54 -15.26
CA ILE A 203 -5.88 5.12 -16.39
C ILE A 203 -4.90 5.64 -17.44
N ASP A 204 -5.35 5.69 -18.68
CA ASP A 204 -4.63 6.37 -19.75
C ASP A 204 -5.16 7.79 -19.99
N THR A 205 -4.51 8.53 -20.89
CA THR A 205 -4.86 9.91 -21.22
C THR A 205 -6.12 10.05 -22.08
N LYS A 206 -6.78 8.95 -22.42
CA LYS A 206 -8.10 8.93 -23.05
C LYS A 206 -9.23 8.66 -22.05
N GLY A 207 -8.85 8.42 -20.78
CA GLY A 207 -9.79 8.13 -19.70
C GLY A 207 -10.15 6.65 -19.57
N ASP A 208 -9.49 5.78 -20.33
CA ASP A 208 -9.73 4.34 -20.24
C ASP A 208 -8.99 3.73 -19.05
N ILE A 209 -9.67 2.84 -18.33
CA ILE A 209 -9.04 2.03 -17.29
C ILE A 209 -8.18 0.96 -17.98
N ARG A 210 -6.89 0.92 -17.62
CA ARG A 210 -5.91 0.00 -18.20
C ARG A 210 -5.37 -1.02 -17.19
N TRP A 211 -5.68 -0.82 -15.93
CA TRP A 211 -5.36 -1.75 -14.85
C TRP A 211 -6.27 -1.46 -13.66
N PHE A 212 -6.53 -2.48 -12.88
CA PHE A 212 -7.35 -2.39 -11.69
C PHE A 212 -6.87 -3.41 -10.65
N LEU A 213 -6.81 -2.98 -9.40
CA LEU A 213 -6.54 -3.87 -8.29
C LEU A 213 -7.86 -4.48 -7.79
N PHE A 214 -8.05 -5.77 -8.03
CA PHE A 214 -9.14 -6.53 -7.43
C PHE A 214 -8.74 -6.95 -6.02
N ALA A 215 -9.26 -6.25 -5.03
CA ALA A 215 -8.79 -6.35 -3.64
C ALA A 215 -9.40 -7.53 -2.86
N ASN A 216 -10.44 -8.18 -3.38
CA ASN A 216 -11.15 -9.24 -2.66
C ASN A 216 -10.26 -10.40 -2.16
N PRO A 217 -9.25 -10.87 -2.91
CA PRO A 217 -8.37 -11.92 -2.40
C PRO A 217 -7.41 -11.46 -1.30
N ILE A 218 -7.26 -10.13 -1.12
CA ILE A 218 -6.28 -9.52 -0.20
C ILE A 218 -6.94 -9.16 1.13
N TYR A 219 -8.17 -8.65 1.08
CA TYR A 219 -8.89 -8.12 2.23
C TYR A 219 -9.87 -9.14 2.83
N ASP A 220 -9.84 -9.24 4.15
CA ASP A 220 -10.89 -9.91 4.94
C ASP A 220 -11.38 -8.96 6.03
N LEU A 221 -12.63 -8.49 5.89
CA LEU A 221 -13.21 -7.55 6.85
C LEU A 221 -13.54 -8.18 8.21
N ASN A 222 -13.50 -9.49 8.32
CA ASN A 222 -13.72 -10.19 9.57
C ASN A 222 -12.41 -10.45 10.34
N ASP A 223 -11.27 -10.23 9.68
CA ASP A 223 -9.95 -10.35 10.28
C ASP A 223 -9.33 -8.95 10.49
N MET A 224 -9.13 -8.54 11.73
CA MET A 224 -8.52 -7.24 12.07
C MET A 224 -7.11 -7.06 11.48
N TYR A 225 -6.42 -8.13 11.15
CA TYR A 225 -5.10 -8.05 10.51
C TYR A 225 -5.17 -7.83 9.01
N GLN A 226 -6.35 -8.01 8.40
CA GLN A 226 -6.59 -7.92 6.96
C GLN A 226 -7.74 -6.98 6.59
N ALA A 227 -8.26 -6.24 7.56
CA ALA A 227 -9.30 -5.24 7.37
C ALA A 227 -8.72 -3.83 7.30
N GLY A 228 -9.60 -2.85 7.24
CA GLY A 228 -9.24 -1.43 7.29
C GLY A 228 -9.06 -0.80 5.92
N VAL A 229 -8.70 0.48 5.93
CA VAL A 229 -8.47 1.23 4.70
C VAL A 229 -7.10 0.94 4.11
N MET A 230 -7.02 0.91 2.79
CA MET A 230 -5.73 0.91 2.09
C MET A 230 -5.03 2.25 2.30
N MET A 231 -3.86 2.19 2.91
CA MET A 231 -3.04 3.36 3.22
C MET A 231 -1.85 3.45 2.27
N GLY A 232 -1.68 4.62 1.64
CA GLY A 232 -0.48 4.96 0.90
C GLY A 232 -0.18 4.08 -0.31
N PHE A 233 -1.21 3.72 -1.05
CA PHE A 233 -1.02 3.03 -2.33
C PHE A 233 -0.15 3.88 -3.25
N LYS A 234 1.02 3.38 -3.59
CA LYS A 234 1.97 4.08 -4.45
C LYS A 234 2.85 3.12 -5.24
N GLN A 235 3.43 3.64 -6.31
CA GLN A 235 4.52 2.98 -7.00
C GLN A 235 5.85 3.33 -6.31
N ASN A 236 6.69 2.34 -6.10
CA ASN A 236 8.02 2.45 -5.55
C ASN A 236 9.06 2.64 -6.67
N ASP A 237 10.31 2.98 -6.32
CA ASP A 237 11.40 3.23 -7.27
C ASP A 237 11.74 2.02 -8.15
N ASP A 238 11.49 0.81 -7.64
CA ASP A 238 11.66 -0.44 -8.39
C ASP A 238 10.48 -0.78 -9.32
N GLY A 239 9.49 0.12 -9.44
CA GLY A 239 8.29 -0.07 -10.24
C GLY A 239 7.20 -0.95 -9.62
N MET A 240 7.46 -1.52 -8.44
CA MET A 240 6.47 -2.28 -7.68
C MET A 240 5.46 -1.34 -7.00
N ILE A 241 4.39 -1.90 -6.49
CA ILE A 241 3.31 -1.18 -5.81
C ILE A 241 3.31 -1.60 -4.34
N SER A 242 3.27 -0.63 -3.43
CA SER A 242 3.18 -0.90 -1.99
C SER A 242 2.05 -0.14 -1.32
N TRP A 243 1.55 -0.69 -0.22
CA TRP A 243 0.59 -0.05 0.67
C TRP A 243 0.56 -0.72 2.04
N GLY A 244 -0.09 -0.06 3.00
CA GLY A 244 -0.44 -0.64 4.29
C GLY A 244 -1.93 -0.88 4.43
N TYR A 245 -2.34 -1.89 5.18
CA TYR A 245 -3.73 -2.16 5.55
C TYR A 245 -3.79 -3.06 6.78
N GLY A 246 -4.86 -2.93 7.58
CA GLY A 246 -4.97 -3.71 8.81
C GLY A 246 -3.76 -3.51 9.72
N GLN A 247 -3.06 -4.59 10.00
CA GLN A 247 -1.76 -4.62 10.68
C GLN A 247 -0.67 -5.15 9.77
N ARG A 248 -0.77 -4.84 8.47
CA ARG A 248 0.10 -5.39 7.42
C ARG A 248 0.68 -4.29 6.55
N TYR A 249 1.80 -4.58 5.94
CA TYR A 249 2.38 -3.85 4.84
C TYR A 249 2.74 -4.80 3.71
N VAL A 250 2.52 -4.37 2.49
CA VAL A 250 2.56 -5.26 1.33
C VAL A 250 3.27 -4.64 0.15
N LYS A 251 3.75 -5.51 -0.73
CA LYS A 251 4.31 -5.13 -2.01
C LYS A 251 3.86 -6.11 -3.09
N TYR A 252 3.41 -5.57 -4.20
CA TYR A 252 2.91 -6.30 -5.36
C TYR A 252 3.56 -5.77 -6.63
N ASP A 253 3.66 -6.60 -7.65
CA ASP A 253 3.98 -6.09 -8.99
C ASP A 253 2.71 -5.70 -9.76
N ILE A 254 2.91 -5.06 -10.92
CA ILE A 254 1.79 -4.59 -11.76
C ILE A 254 0.97 -5.75 -12.35
N MET A 255 1.50 -6.96 -12.37
CA MET A 255 0.76 -8.15 -12.80
C MET A 255 -0.17 -8.68 -11.72
N GLY A 256 -0.11 -8.11 -10.52
CA GLY A 256 -0.88 -8.53 -9.35
C GLY A 256 -0.21 -9.65 -8.55
N ARG A 257 1.06 -9.98 -8.80
CA ARG A 257 1.80 -10.98 -8.05
C ARG A 257 2.25 -10.38 -6.71
N GLU A 258 1.93 -11.08 -5.64
CA GLU A 258 2.42 -10.74 -4.31
C GLU A 258 3.95 -10.94 -4.24
N VAL A 259 4.66 -9.87 -3.90
CA VAL A 259 6.09 -9.92 -3.58
C VAL A 259 6.26 -10.25 -2.11
N PHE A 260 5.52 -9.55 -1.27
CA PHE A 260 5.34 -9.91 0.14
C PHE A 260 4.03 -9.33 0.71
N ASN A 261 3.53 -9.99 1.76
CA ASN A 261 2.42 -9.52 2.57
C ASN A 261 2.74 -9.84 4.04
N ARG A 262 3.18 -8.85 4.79
CA ARG A 262 3.78 -9.03 6.10
C ARG A 262 2.96 -8.35 7.19
N LEU A 263 2.86 -9.02 8.34
CA LEU A 263 2.43 -8.37 9.58
C LEU A 263 3.45 -7.32 10.01
N LEU A 264 2.98 -6.29 10.68
CA LEU A 264 3.87 -5.37 11.38
C LEU A 264 4.75 -6.12 12.38
N PRO A 265 5.99 -5.67 12.59
CA PRO A 265 6.83 -6.24 13.63
C PRO A 265 6.14 -6.18 14.99
N TYR A 266 6.26 -7.23 15.77
CA TYR A 266 5.50 -7.54 17.00
C TYR A 266 5.26 -6.36 17.97
N ARG A 267 6.22 -5.46 18.10
CA ARG A 267 6.13 -4.32 19.05
C ARG A 267 5.42 -3.10 18.49
N PHE A 268 5.01 -3.13 17.23
CA PHE A 268 4.36 -2.00 16.56
C PHE A 268 2.95 -2.35 16.16
N ASN A 269 2.13 -1.34 16.14
CA ASN A 269 0.78 -1.39 15.60
C ASN A 269 0.50 -0.14 14.77
N ASP A 270 -0.68 -0.06 14.19
CA ASP A 270 -1.16 1.14 13.54
C ASP A 270 -0.30 1.62 12.38
N ILE A 271 -0.19 0.81 11.32
CA ILE A 271 0.41 1.33 10.09
C ILE A 271 -0.39 2.50 9.54
N SER A 272 0.29 3.56 9.16
CA SER A 272 -0.33 4.79 8.68
C SER A 272 0.37 5.33 7.44
N HIS A 273 -0.41 5.88 6.52
CA HIS A 273 -0.01 6.54 5.28
C HIS A 273 0.65 5.61 4.26
N SER A 274 1.97 5.48 4.18
CA SER A 274 2.63 4.68 3.15
C SER A 274 3.75 3.81 3.69
N VAL A 275 4.17 2.88 2.86
CA VAL A 275 5.42 2.13 2.98
C VAL A 275 6.43 2.85 2.10
N ASP A 276 7.48 3.39 2.66
CA ASP A 276 8.44 4.22 1.95
C ASP A 276 9.77 3.48 1.77
N ASP A 277 10.38 3.65 0.59
CA ASP A 277 11.65 3.03 0.31
C ASP A 277 12.77 3.68 1.14
N ALA A 278 13.68 2.84 1.64
CA ALA A 278 14.92 3.19 2.32
C ALA A 278 16.11 2.62 1.53
N GLN A 279 17.33 2.75 2.05
CA GLN A 279 18.51 2.15 1.42
C GLN A 279 18.45 0.61 1.39
N ASN A 280 19.18 0.02 0.46
CA ASN A 280 19.47 -1.42 0.41
C ASN A 280 18.23 -2.33 0.35
N GLY A 281 17.13 -1.83 -0.21
CA GLY A 281 15.86 -2.57 -0.25
C GLY A 281 15.13 -2.64 1.09
N HIS A 282 15.48 -1.77 2.02
CA HIS A 282 14.75 -1.57 3.28
C HIS A 282 13.51 -0.70 3.06
N TYR A 283 12.65 -0.64 4.07
CA TYR A 283 11.44 0.15 4.05
C TYR A 283 11.26 0.93 5.36
N PHE A 284 10.75 2.15 5.25
CA PHE A 284 10.25 2.90 6.40
C PHE A 284 8.77 2.63 6.59
N LEU A 285 8.40 2.30 7.81
CA LEU A 285 7.02 2.11 8.25
C LEU A 285 6.68 3.20 9.27
N ARG A 286 5.59 3.91 9.05
CA ARG A 286 5.02 4.82 10.04
C ARG A 286 4.06 4.05 10.91
N VAL A 287 4.44 3.88 12.14
CA VAL A 287 3.75 3.02 13.10
C VAL A 287 3.61 3.70 14.45
N ALA A 288 2.97 3.03 15.38
CA ALA A 288 2.88 3.43 16.76
C ALA A 288 3.47 2.36 17.69
N SER A 289 3.89 2.77 18.85
CA SER A 289 4.24 1.85 19.94
C SER A 289 2.98 1.50 20.72
N SER A 290 2.69 0.22 20.84
CA SER A 290 1.53 -0.24 21.60
C SER A 290 1.68 -0.07 23.12
N ASN A 291 2.90 0.04 23.59
CA ASN A 291 3.21 0.10 25.01
C ASN A 291 4.54 0.84 25.25
N TYR A 292 4.54 2.14 24.98
CA TYR A 292 5.72 2.96 25.16
C TYR A 292 5.92 3.30 26.64
N LEU A 293 7.13 3.04 27.18
CA LEU A 293 7.51 3.41 28.53
C LEU A 293 8.15 4.81 28.51
N ARG A 294 7.47 5.78 29.10
CA ARG A 294 7.97 7.15 29.26
C ARG A 294 9.10 7.22 30.30
N PRO A 295 9.95 8.26 30.21
CA PRO A 295 11.00 8.48 31.21
C PRO A 295 10.50 8.63 32.66
N ASP A 296 9.23 9.03 32.86
CA ASP A 296 8.58 9.13 34.17
C ASP A 296 8.03 7.78 34.69
N GLY A 297 8.26 6.67 33.96
CA GLY A 297 7.85 5.33 34.35
C GLY A 297 6.43 4.94 33.98
N LYS A 298 5.70 5.78 33.24
CA LYS A 298 4.35 5.49 32.78
C LYS A 298 4.34 4.77 31.43
N HIS A 299 3.47 3.79 31.31
CA HIS A 299 3.19 3.12 30.04
C HIS A 299 2.08 3.85 29.31
N VAL A 300 2.34 4.27 28.09
CA VAL A 300 1.40 5.03 27.26
C VAL A 300 1.28 4.45 25.88
N ARG A 301 0.19 4.79 25.21
CA ARG A 301 0.00 4.55 23.78
C ARG A 301 0.18 5.84 23.03
N THR A 302 0.87 5.73 21.90
CA THR A 302 1.06 6.82 20.96
C THR A 302 0.56 6.44 19.60
N VAL A 303 0.41 7.41 18.71
CA VAL A 303 -0.12 7.23 17.36
C VAL A 303 0.78 7.96 16.36
N ARG A 304 1.24 7.26 15.33
CA ARG A 304 1.97 7.84 14.19
C ARG A 304 3.21 8.64 14.58
N ASP A 305 3.92 8.15 15.56
CA ASP A 305 5.09 8.83 16.12
C ASP A 305 6.34 7.94 16.21
N VAL A 306 6.28 6.78 15.59
CA VAL A 306 7.44 5.90 15.42
C VAL A 306 7.66 5.65 13.94
N ILE A 307 8.90 5.86 13.50
CA ILE A 307 9.37 5.41 12.19
C ILE A 307 10.22 4.18 12.43
N ALA A 308 9.81 3.06 11.90
CA ALA A 308 10.59 1.82 11.94
C ALA A 308 11.21 1.57 10.56
N GLU A 309 12.49 1.33 10.51
CA GLU A 309 13.16 0.80 9.33
C GLU A 309 13.21 -0.72 9.43
N VAL A 310 12.70 -1.38 8.40
CA VAL A 310 12.75 -2.84 8.27
C VAL A 310 13.60 -3.23 7.07
N ASP A 311 14.33 -4.31 7.20
CA ASP A 311 15.10 -4.86 6.08
C ASP A 311 14.20 -5.55 5.05
N GLN A 312 14.79 -6.04 3.98
CA GLN A 312 14.11 -6.78 2.93
C GLN A 312 13.40 -8.07 3.41
N ASN A 313 13.68 -8.55 4.62
CA ASN A 313 13.04 -9.70 5.25
C ASN A 313 11.96 -9.30 6.26
N GLY A 314 11.80 -7.99 6.55
CA GLY A 314 10.86 -7.47 7.52
C GLY A 314 11.40 -7.40 8.95
N VAL A 315 12.71 -7.57 9.13
CA VAL A 315 13.35 -7.42 10.45
C VAL A 315 13.63 -5.94 10.71
N VAL A 316 13.25 -5.46 11.88
CA VAL A 316 13.53 -4.08 12.30
C VAL A 316 15.03 -3.91 12.50
N VAL A 317 15.63 -3.01 11.72
CA VAL A 317 17.05 -2.69 11.77
C VAL A 317 17.35 -1.38 12.47
N ASP A 318 16.37 -0.46 12.47
CA ASP A 318 16.46 0.81 13.19
C ASP A 318 15.08 1.40 13.50
N GLU A 319 15.02 2.35 14.43
CA GLU A 319 13.78 3.05 14.76
C GLU A 319 14.02 4.49 15.23
N TRP A 320 13.11 5.38 14.89
CA TRP A 320 13.02 6.74 15.40
C TRP A 320 11.76 6.86 16.24
N ARG A 321 11.91 6.85 17.55
CA ARG A 321 10.82 7.14 18.49
C ARG A 321 10.77 8.63 18.70
N LEU A 322 9.81 9.28 18.05
CA LEU A 322 9.77 10.73 18.01
C LEU A 322 9.55 11.36 19.40
N ALA A 323 8.87 10.66 20.31
CA ALA A 323 8.70 11.11 21.69
C ALA A 323 10.02 11.24 22.46
N ASP A 324 11.07 10.50 22.06
CA ASP A 324 12.42 10.61 22.62
C ASP A 324 13.29 11.66 21.91
N ILE A 325 12.87 12.07 20.69
CA ILE A 325 13.67 12.93 19.81
C ILE A 325 13.13 14.36 19.80
N LEU A 326 11.82 14.53 19.80
CA LEU A 326 11.12 15.81 19.73
C LEU A 326 10.45 16.14 21.08
N ASP A 327 9.87 17.32 21.17
CA ASP A 327 9.05 17.71 22.33
C ASP A 327 7.57 17.38 22.09
N PRO A 328 7.03 16.31 22.72
CA PRO A 328 5.63 15.93 22.53
C PRO A 328 4.65 16.90 23.21
N TYR A 329 5.13 17.82 24.04
CA TYR A 329 4.33 18.83 24.73
C TYR A 329 4.55 20.25 24.20
N ARG A 330 5.04 20.35 22.99
CA ARG A 330 5.18 21.66 22.34
C ARG A 330 3.83 22.37 22.30
N ASP A 331 3.83 23.61 22.73
CA ASP A 331 2.66 24.48 22.89
C ASP A 331 1.68 24.48 21.69
N ASN A 332 2.22 24.63 20.47
CA ASN A 332 1.40 24.67 19.26
C ASN A 332 0.67 23.36 18.96
N VAL A 333 1.20 22.22 19.38
CA VAL A 333 0.54 20.92 19.18
C VAL A 333 -0.78 20.87 19.89
N LEU A 334 -0.80 21.35 21.12
CA LEU A 334 -2.00 21.35 21.95
C LEU A 334 -3.04 22.34 21.39
N LYS A 335 -2.60 23.47 20.87
CA LYS A 335 -3.47 24.45 20.20
C LYS A 335 -4.06 23.92 18.89
N VAL A 336 -3.32 23.12 18.14
CA VAL A 336 -3.84 22.48 16.93
C VAL A 336 -4.88 21.41 17.26
N LEU A 337 -4.68 20.62 18.29
CA LEU A 337 -5.68 19.68 18.79
C LEU A 337 -6.96 20.38 19.23
N ASP A 338 -6.83 21.51 19.86
CA ASP A 338 -7.89 22.40 20.31
C ASP A 338 -8.76 22.93 19.16
N GLN A 339 -8.22 23.11 17.99
CA GLN A 339 -8.92 23.63 16.80
C GLN A 339 -9.74 22.55 16.04
N GLY A 340 -9.95 21.39 16.60
CA GLY A 340 -10.70 20.34 15.93
C GLY A 340 -10.02 19.77 14.68
N ALA A 341 -8.73 19.93 14.57
CA ALA A 341 -7.92 19.38 13.49
C ALA A 341 -7.80 17.86 13.62
N VAL A 342 -8.83 17.29 13.27
CA VAL A 342 -9.26 15.95 13.03
C VAL A 342 -8.16 14.89 12.98
N CYS A 343 -8.27 13.96 13.78
CA CYS A 343 -8.07 12.51 13.72
C CYS A 343 -7.79 12.05 15.13
N LEU A 344 -8.63 11.24 15.70
CA LEU A 344 -8.46 10.52 16.97
C LEU A 344 -7.89 11.37 18.11
N ASN A 345 -8.49 11.35 19.24
CA ASN A 345 -8.18 12.11 20.47
C ASN A 345 -8.70 13.55 20.48
N ILE A 346 -9.71 13.87 19.70
CA ILE A 346 -10.32 15.17 19.76
C ILE A 346 -11.52 15.10 20.67
N ASP A 347 -11.48 15.91 21.68
CA ASP A 347 -12.68 16.32 22.37
C ASP A 347 -13.39 17.38 21.50
N ALA A 348 -14.47 16.97 20.83
CA ALA A 348 -15.24 17.87 19.97
C ALA A 348 -15.79 19.08 20.75
N SER A 349 -15.91 19.00 22.05
CA SER A 349 -16.34 20.12 22.92
C SER A 349 -15.31 21.23 23.01
N MET A 350 -14.06 20.92 22.66
CA MET A 350 -12.94 21.86 22.65
C MET A 350 -12.72 22.53 21.29
N ALA A 351 -13.49 22.16 20.27
CA ALA A 351 -13.33 22.74 18.93
C ALA A 351 -13.43 24.28 18.97
N GLY A 352 -12.44 24.96 18.44
CA GLY A 352 -12.34 26.42 18.42
C GLY A 352 -11.95 27.08 19.75
N LYS A 353 -11.58 26.30 20.76
CA LYS A 353 -11.03 26.82 22.03
C LYS A 353 -9.53 26.60 22.06
N THR A 354 -8.81 27.52 22.63
CA THR A 354 -7.37 27.42 22.90
C THR A 354 -7.17 27.16 24.38
N LEU A 355 -6.40 26.13 24.72
CA LEU A 355 -6.07 25.86 26.12
C LEU A 355 -5.21 26.98 26.71
N THR A 356 -5.45 27.30 27.99
CA THR A 356 -4.61 28.22 28.74
C THR A 356 -3.31 27.55 29.19
N ASP A 357 -2.33 28.32 29.59
CA ASP A 357 -1.06 27.78 30.10
C ASP A 357 -1.25 26.89 31.34
N GLU A 358 -2.23 27.22 32.19
CA GLU A 358 -2.59 26.44 33.37
C GLU A 358 -3.25 25.10 32.97
N GLU A 359 -4.12 25.11 31.98
CA GLU A 359 -4.77 23.90 31.46
C GLU A 359 -3.74 22.99 30.76
N LEU A 360 -2.79 23.55 30.02
CA LEU A 360 -1.68 22.82 29.41
C LEU A 360 -0.80 22.18 30.47
N ALA A 361 -0.45 22.92 31.51
CA ALA A 361 0.35 22.41 32.62
C ALA A 361 -0.39 21.34 33.43
N ALA A 362 -1.71 21.47 33.59
CA ALA A 362 -2.55 20.47 34.24
C ALA A 362 -2.66 19.20 33.36
N ALA A 363 -2.84 19.37 32.06
CA ALA A 363 -2.89 18.28 31.08
C ALA A 363 -1.58 17.48 31.05
N ASP A 364 -0.44 18.16 31.10
CA ASP A 364 0.88 17.54 31.13
C ASP A 364 1.10 16.65 32.38
N LYS A 365 0.45 16.99 33.48
CA LYS A 365 0.48 16.22 34.72
C LYS A 365 -0.58 15.11 34.78
N SER A 366 -1.53 15.11 33.87
CA SER A 366 -2.68 14.21 33.88
C SER A 366 -2.41 12.97 33.03
N ASP A 367 -2.72 11.80 33.57
CA ASP A 367 -2.71 10.54 32.81
C ASP A 367 -3.81 10.47 31.76
N SER A 368 -4.80 11.34 31.84
CA SER A 368 -5.96 11.36 30.95
C SER A 368 -5.75 12.18 29.68
N PHE A 369 -4.73 13.04 29.65
CA PHE A 369 -4.47 13.87 28.49
C PHE A 369 -3.65 13.14 27.43
N GLY A 370 -4.34 12.39 26.59
CA GLY A 370 -3.74 11.73 25.43
C GLY A 370 -2.79 10.58 25.69
N ASP A 371 -2.31 10.45 26.92
CA ASP A 371 -1.50 9.34 27.38
C ASP A 371 -2.43 8.28 27.96
N ILE A 372 -3.01 7.47 27.07
CA ILE A 372 -4.03 6.51 27.46
C ILE A 372 -3.39 5.16 27.72
N VAL A 373 -3.52 4.70 28.97
CA VAL A 373 -3.18 3.34 29.35
C VAL A 373 -4.38 2.44 29.11
N GLY A 374 -4.19 1.31 28.42
CA GLY A 374 -5.26 0.35 28.21
C GLY A 374 -5.79 0.35 26.77
N THR A 375 -7.12 0.37 26.59
CA THR A 375 -7.79 0.14 25.30
C THR A 375 -8.15 1.40 24.52
N GLY A 376 -7.81 2.58 25.00
CA GLY A 376 -8.11 3.85 24.32
C GLY A 376 -7.25 4.10 23.09
N ALA A 377 -7.64 5.08 22.29
CA ALA A 377 -6.82 5.60 21.20
C ALA A 377 -5.64 6.38 21.76
N GLY A 378 -4.41 6.03 21.50
CA GLY A 378 -3.23 6.72 22.00
C GLY A 378 -3.15 8.21 21.59
N ARG A 379 -2.20 8.93 22.15
CA ARG A 379 -1.99 10.35 21.87
C ARG A 379 -1.44 10.57 20.46
N ASN A 380 -2.11 11.37 19.66
CA ASN A 380 -1.71 11.70 18.29
C ASN A 380 -0.97 13.06 18.23
N TRP A 381 0.12 13.19 18.95
CA TRP A 381 0.84 14.45 19.12
C TRP A 381 1.74 14.83 17.93
N ALA A 382 2.31 13.85 17.23
CA ALA A 382 3.19 14.10 16.09
C ALA A 382 2.43 14.06 14.76
N HIS A 383 1.57 13.08 14.55
CA HIS A 383 0.79 12.86 13.33
C HIS A 383 1.68 12.93 12.08
N VAL A 384 2.66 12.04 12.01
CA VAL A 384 3.58 11.98 10.86
C VAL A 384 2.86 11.49 9.62
N ASN A 385 2.90 12.29 8.56
CA ASN A 385 2.22 12.00 7.29
C ASN A 385 3.17 11.50 6.20
N SER A 386 4.44 11.86 6.24
CA SER A 386 5.43 11.38 5.28
C SER A 386 6.78 11.15 5.92
N VAL A 387 7.52 10.23 5.34
CA VAL A 387 8.94 10.01 5.61
C VAL A 387 9.63 9.98 4.27
N ASP A 388 10.73 10.69 4.16
CA ASP A 388 11.62 10.67 3.02
C ASP A 388 13.03 10.33 3.49
N TYR A 389 13.80 9.69 2.62
CA TYR A 389 15.16 9.30 2.91
C TYR A 389 16.14 10.23 2.22
N ASP A 390 17.10 10.76 2.98
CA ASP A 390 18.20 11.54 2.43
C ASP A 390 19.49 10.70 2.42
N PRO A 391 19.89 10.19 1.24
CA PRO A 391 21.09 9.36 1.11
C PRO A 391 22.41 10.13 1.28
N GLU A 392 22.39 11.47 1.21
CA GLU A 392 23.62 12.26 1.30
C GLU A 392 24.26 12.16 2.70
N ASP A 393 23.44 12.04 3.73
CA ASP A 393 23.92 11.99 5.10
C ASP A 393 23.19 10.95 5.98
N ASP A 394 22.56 9.95 5.34
CA ASP A 394 21.87 8.83 5.98
C ASP A 394 20.86 9.31 7.04
N SER A 395 19.96 10.20 6.63
CA SER A 395 18.95 10.81 7.49
C SER A 395 17.54 10.52 6.99
N ILE A 396 16.57 10.73 7.86
CA ILE A 396 15.15 10.80 7.48
C ILE A 396 14.65 12.23 7.56
N ILE A 397 13.70 12.55 6.67
CA ILE A 397 12.96 13.80 6.67
C ILE A 397 11.49 13.45 6.89
N ILE A 398 10.90 13.94 7.97
CA ILE A 398 9.51 13.68 8.31
C ILE A 398 8.66 14.93 8.17
N SER A 399 7.41 14.76 7.73
CA SER A 399 6.38 15.79 7.82
C SER A 399 5.47 15.48 9.01
N SER A 400 5.51 16.32 10.01
CA SER A 400 4.70 16.21 11.23
C SER A 400 3.59 17.26 11.22
N ARG A 401 2.35 16.82 10.99
CA ARG A 401 1.19 17.70 10.91
C ARG A 401 0.94 18.46 12.20
N HIS A 402 0.92 17.78 13.34
CA HIS A 402 0.59 18.41 14.60
C HIS A 402 1.75 19.22 15.19
N GLN A 403 2.97 18.99 14.73
CA GLN A 403 4.10 19.89 15.01
C GLN A 403 4.16 21.08 14.06
N SER A 404 3.34 21.11 13.00
CA SER A 404 3.41 22.11 11.93
C SER A 404 4.84 22.28 11.41
N ALA A 405 5.53 21.17 11.16
CA ALA A 405 6.94 21.21 10.82
C ALA A 405 7.36 20.03 9.93
N ILE A 406 8.36 20.28 9.10
CA ILE A 406 9.18 19.25 8.47
C ILE A 406 10.48 19.18 9.24
N VAL A 407 10.91 17.98 9.63
CA VAL A 407 12.07 17.81 10.50
C VAL A 407 13.02 16.79 9.88
N LYS A 408 14.29 17.15 9.74
CA LYS A 408 15.36 16.23 9.37
C LYS A 408 16.04 15.67 10.61
N ILE A 409 16.13 14.34 10.67
CA ILE A 409 16.66 13.61 11.84
C ILE A 409 17.73 12.63 11.36
N GLY A 410 18.89 12.68 11.96
CA GLY A 410 19.99 11.79 11.65
C GLY A 410 19.80 10.36 12.15
N ARG A 411 20.68 9.46 11.73
CA ARG A 411 20.77 8.09 12.24
C ARG A 411 21.10 8.05 13.73
N ASP A 412 21.81 9.06 14.20
CA ASP A 412 22.12 9.31 15.62
C ASP A 412 20.94 9.83 16.45
N LYS A 413 19.75 9.93 15.83
CA LYS A 413 18.51 10.44 16.45
C LYS A 413 18.57 11.93 16.81
N GLN A 414 19.56 12.67 16.30
CA GLN A 414 19.63 14.09 16.49
C GLN A 414 18.88 14.85 15.40
N VAL A 415 18.08 15.84 15.79
CA VAL A 415 17.46 16.76 14.84
C VAL A 415 18.55 17.59 14.17
N LYS A 416 18.62 17.56 12.86
CA LYS A 416 19.57 18.34 12.06
C LYS A 416 19.02 19.72 11.74
N TRP A 417 17.81 19.81 11.27
CA TRP A 417 17.10 21.06 11.01
C TRP A 417 15.57 20.88 11.11
N ILE A 418 14.89 22.00 11.26
CA ILE A 418 13.43 22.12 11.32
C ILE A 418 12.99 23.19 10.31
N LEU A 419 12.07 22.86 9.43
CA LEU A 419 11.36 23.80 8.57
C LEU A 419 9.95 23.99 9.12
N GLY A 420 9.66 25.18 9.66
CA GLY A 420 8.38 25.50 10.28
C GLY A 420 8.47 26.76 11.14
N SER A 421 7.38 27.13 11.83
CA SER A 421 7.38 28.25 12.76
C SER A 421 8.38 28.03 13.91
N PRO A 422 9.13 29.06 14.31
CA PRO A 422 10.00 29.00 15.47
C PRO A 422 9.24 28.97 16.81
N GLU A 423 7.93 29.23 16.81
CA GLU A 423 7.13 29.31 18.02
C GLU A 423 7.03 27.99 18.77
N GLY A 424 7.09 28.05 20.10
CA GLY A 424 6.90 26.91 20.99
C GLY A 424 8.06 25.92 21.02
N TRP A 425 9.12 26.08 20.25
CA TRP A 425 10.30 25.23 20.32
C TRP A 425 11.17 25.62 21.51
N LYS A 426 11.53 24.63 22.34
CA LYS A 426 12.45 24.80 23.46
C LYS A 426 13.87 25.03 22.97
N LYS A 427 14.72 25.51 23.85
CA LYS A 427 16.17 25.63 23.64
C LYS A 427 16.76 24.30 23.15
N GLY A 428 17.64 24.35 22.16
CA GLY A 428 18.19 23.16 21.49
C GLY A 428 17.44 22.77 20.21
N PHE A 429 16.16 23.14 20.09
CA PHE A 429 15.38 22.98 18.86
C PHE A 429 15.23 24.31 18.10
N VAL A 430 14.97 25.39 18.78
CA VAL A 430 14.75 26.71 18.15
C VAL A 430 15.94 27.14 17.31
N GLU A 431 17.15 26.79 17.70
CA GLU A 431 18.39 27.07 16.98
C GLU A 431 18.52 26.26 15.66
N LYS A 432 17.76 25.18 15.54
CA LYS A 432 17.71 24.30 14.37
C LYS A 432 16.62 24.69 13.39
N VAL A 433 15.77 25.65 13.72
CA VAL A 433 14.74 26.16 12.82
C VAL A 433 15.39 26.93 11.69
N LEU A 434 15.10 26.53 10.46
CA LEU A 434 15.61 27.19 9.26
C LEU A 434 15.11 28.64 9.19
N LYS A 435 16.00 29.54 8.84
CA LYS A 435 15.69 30.97 8.68
C LYS A 435 15.42 31.25 7.20
N PRO A 436 14.34 31.98 6.87
CA PRO A 436 14.04 32.30 5.50
C PRO A 436 15.09 33.31 4.97
N VAL A 437 15.48 33.10 3.73
CA VAL A 437 16.41 33.98 3.00
C VAL A 437 15.89 34.24 1.59
N ASP A 438 16.26 35.39 1.02
CA ASP A 438 15.99 35.71 -0.38
C ASP A 438 16.87 34.88 -1.34
N ALA A 439 16.66 35.01 -2.64
CA ALA A 439 17.44 34.32 -3.67
C ALA A 439 18.94 34.64 -3.65
N LYS A 440 19.34 35.67 -2.93
CA LYS A 440 20.75 36.11 -2.75
C LYS A 440 21.32 35.67 -1.40
N GLY A 441 20.51 34.98 -0.57
CA GLY A 441 20.91 34.54 0.74
C GLY A 441 20.78 35.57 1.87
N ASN A 442 20.11 36.69 1.63
CA ASN A 442 19.88 37.70 2.67
C ASN A 442 18.69 37.29 3.54
N PRO A 443 18.75 37.49 4.86
CA PRO A 443 17.63 37.19 5.75
C PRO A 443 16.37 37.96 5.37
N ILE A 444 15.24 37.25 5.28
CA ILE A 444 13.91 37.83 5.12
C ILE A 444 13.28 37.95 6.49
N LYS A 445 12.65 39.07 6.79
CA LYS A 445 11.90 39.28 8.02
C LYS A 445 10.51 38.66 7.87
N CYS A 446 10.13 37.86 8.87
CA CYS A 446 8.81 37.28 8.97
C CYS A 446 8.15 37.68 10.29
N GLU A 447 6.85 37.99 10.23
CA GLU A 447 5.98 38.17 11.39
C GLU A 447 4.93 37.05 11.38
N GLY A 448 5.06 36.11 12.29
CA GLY A 448 4.26 34.88 12.30
C GLY A 448 4.48 34.08 11.01
N SER A 449 3.40 33.82 10.25
CA SER A 449 3.44 33.10 8.96
C SER A 449 3.64 34.02 7.73
N LYS A 450 3.74 35.33 7.92
CA LYS A 450 3.92 36.27 6.82
C LYS A 450 5.36 36.73 6.74
N CYS A 451 5.95 36.63 5.56
CA CYS A 451 7.29 37.06 5.29
C CYS A 451 7.28 38.27 4.35
N GLU A 452 8.32 39.15 4.41
CA GLU A 452 8.49 40.23 3.49
C GLU A 452 8.64 39.72 2.06
N GLY A 453 7.73 40.10 1.16
CA GLY A 453 7.73 39.69 -0.25
C GLY A 453 6.64 38.65 -0.62
N ASP A 454 5.78 38.31 0.31
CA ASP A 454 4.57 37.50 0.05
C ASP A 454 3.40 38.39 -0.47
#